data_bfada2c13bb597064671ec5c8557cf63
#
_entry.id   bfada2c13bb597064671ec5c8557cf63
#
_cell.length_a   1.000
_cell.length_b   1.000
_cell.length_c   1.000
_cell.angle_alpha   90.00
_cell.angle_beta   90.00
_cell.angle_gamma   90.00
#
_symmetry.space_group_name_H-M   'P 1'
#
loop_
_entity.id
_entity.type
_entity.pdbx_description
1 polymer ?
#
loop_
_entity_poly.entity_id
_entity_poly.type
_entity_poly.pdbx_seq_one_letter_code
_entity_poly.pdbx_strand_id
1 'polypeptide(L)'
;FNLSQGRRDYETEYFNATRGQGAVWYKWNNWLTTRTGIAFADNTPVFARQDFRQDINLALLPKTLFTTGYRYTKYYDDVEVDAWHGGVSLYTGPVITSYRYTHYDSSDAGGSYSNMISVRLNDPRGTGYTQLWLSRGTGAYTYDWTPETRYGSMKSISLQRIQPLTEQLNLGLTAGKVWYDTPTDDYNGLQLAAHLTWKF
;
A
#
# COMPACT_ATOMS: atom_id res chain seq x y z
N PHE A 1 16.18 1.19 -3.15
CA PHE A 1 15.85 1.45 -4.56
C PHE A 1 15.12 0.25 -5.14
N ASN A 2 14.10 0.46 -5.98
CA ASN A 2 13.38 -0.59 -6.68
C ASN A 2 13.13 -0.14 -8.13
N LEU A 3 13.27 -1.06 -9.08
CA LEU A 3 12.91 -0.91 -10.48
C LEU A 3 11.83 -1.92 -10.81
N SER A 4 10.74 -1.48 -11.40
CA SER A 4 9.59 -2.33 -11.75
C SER A 4 9.27 -2.14 -13.23
N GLN A 5 8.88 -3.22 -13.89
CA GLN A 5 8.31 -3.20 -15.24
C GLN A 5 6.90 -3.75 -15.16
N GLY A 6 5.99 -3.16 -15.88
CA GLY A 6 4.59 -3.58 -15.94
C GLY A 6 4.06 -3.49 -17.34
N ARG A 7 3.05 -4.33 -17.62
CA ARG A 7 2.27 -4.30 -18.85
C ARG A 7 0.80 -4.31 -18.48
N ARG A 8 0.02 -3.52 -19.21
CA ARG A 8 -1.43 -3.52 -19.13
C ARG A 8 -2.00 -3.70 -20.53
N ASP A 9 -2.83 -4.70 -20.69
CA ASP A 9 -3.53 -5.00 -21.93
C ASP A 9 -4.98 -4.54 -21.81
N TYR A 10 -5.43 -3.72 -22.76
CA TYR A 10 -6.81 -3.38 -23.03
C TYR A 10 -7.25 -4.11 -24.29
N GLU A 11 -8.53 -4.20 -24.55
CA GLU A 11 -9.07 -4.91 -25.73
C GLU A 11 -8.47 -4.43 -27.07
N THR A 12 -8.11 -3.16 -27.15
CA THR A 12 -7.61 -2.52 -28.39
C THR A 12 -6.15 -2.10 -28.34
N GLU A 13 -5.55 -1.99 -27.16
CA GLU A 13 -4.21 -1.44 -26.97
C GLU A 13 -3.50 -2.11 -25.81
N TYR A 14 -2.17 -2.11 -25.85
CA TYR A 14 -1.34 -2.52 -24.73
C TYR A 14 -0.32 -1.43 -24.37
N PHE A 15 -0.05 -1.30 -23.09
CA PHE A 15 0.92 -0.36 -22.57
C PHE A 15 2.00 -1.09 -21.78
N ASN A 16 3.25 -0.75 -22.03
CA ASN A 16 4.38 -1.16 -21.21
C ASN A 16 4.89 0.06 -20.47
N ALA A 17 5.34 -0.12 -19.25
CA ALA A 17 5.94 0.95 -18.47
C ALA A 17 7.04 0.45 -17.55
N THR A 18 7.99 1.34 -17.28
CA THR A 18 9.05 1.16 -16.30
C THR A 18 8.84 2.17 -15.18
N ARG A 19 9.00 1.73 -13.92
CA ARG A 19 8.92 2.57 -12.73
C ARG A 19 10.19 2.42 -11.90
N GLY A 20 10.85 3.54 -11.62
CA GLY A 20 11.91 3.64 -10.64
C GLY A 20 11.40 4.25 -9.34
N GLN A 21 11.77 3.68 -8.20
CA GLN A 21 11.42 4.24 -6.89
C GLN A 21 12.58 4.14 -5.91
N GLY A 22 12.67 5.13 -5.02
CA GLY A 22 13.62 5.17 -3.93
C GLY A 22 12.96 5.60 -2.63
N ALA A 23 13.46 5.11 -1.51
CA ALA A 23 13.02 5.58 -0.21
C ALA A 23 14.18 5.59 0.79
N VAL A 24 14.13 6.58 1.69
CA VAL A 24 15.08 6.74 2.79
C VAL A 24 14.32 6.69 4.09
N TRP A 25 14.79 5.86 5.00
CA TRP A 25 14.33 5.83 6.39
C TRP A 25 15.40 6.48 7.25
N TYR A 26 14.99 7.44 8.07
CA TYR A 26 15.88 8.12 8.98
C TYR A 26 15.35 8.04 10.41
N LYS A 27 16.15 7.48 11.31
CA LYS A 27 15.86 7.42 12.75
C LYS A 27 16.50 8.62 13.44
N TRP A 28 15.70 9.60 13.80
CA TRP A 28 16.15 10.81 14.50
C TRP A 28 16.54 10.51 15.94
N ASN A 29 15.74 9.67 16.60
CA ASN A 29 15.95 9.24 17.97
C ASN A 29 15.14 7.97 18.26
N ASN A 30 14.99 7.58 19.53
CA ASN A 30 14.29 6.33 19.89
C ASN A 30 12.77 6.39 19.74
N TRP A 31 12.18 7.56 19.59
CA TRP A 31 10.74 7.74 19.48
C TRP A 31 10.30 8.34 18.13
N LEU A 32 11.22 8.84 17.30
CA LEU A 32 10.91 9.47 16.01
C LEU A 32 11.69 8.82 14.87
N THR A 33 10.98 8.31 13.89
CA THR A 33 11.52 7.83 12.62
C THR A 33 10.71 8.44 11.47
N THR A 34 11.39 8.87 10.42
CA THR A 34 10.75 9.35 9.20
C THR A 34 11.08 8.45 8.02
N ARG A 35 10.19 8.40 7.05
CA ARG A 35 10.42 7.78 5.75
C ARG A 35 10.03 8.78 4.67
N THR A 36 10.96 9.06 3.76
CA THR A 36 10.71 9.84 2.55
C THR A 36 10.89 8.95 1.35
N GLY A 37 9.93 8.94 0.45
CA GLY A 37 9.96 8.13 -0.77
C GLY A 37 9.58 8.95 -1.99
N ILE A 38 10.18 8.61 -3.13
CA ILE A 38 9.86 9.17 -4.44
C ILE A 38 9.79 8.03 -5.46
N ALA A 39 8.90 8.17 -6.44
CA ALA A 39 8.87 7.29 -7.59
C ALA A 39 8.53 8.06 -8.85
N PHE A 40 9.06 7.58 -9.97
CA PHE A 40 8.78 8.09 -11.31
C PHE A 40 8.55 6.92 -12.25
N ALA A 41 7.61 7.09 -13.17
CA ALA A 41 7.30 6.11 -14.20
C ALA A 41 7.03 6.80 -15.54
N ASP A 42 7.00 6.00 -16.60
CA ASP A 42 6.55 6.43 -17.92
C ASP A 42 5.11 6.95 -17.86
N ASN A 43 4.78 7.91 -18.70
CA ASN A 43 3.43 8.49 -18.77
C ASN A 43 2.46 7.54 -19.51
N THR A 44 2.09 6.47 -18.81
CA THR A 44 1.18 5.42 -19.32
C THR A 44 0.20 5.02 -18.21
N PRO A 45 -0.94 4.39 -18.54
CA PRO A 45 -1.92 3.96 -17.54
C PRO A 45 -1.48 2.75 -16.70
N VAL A 46 -0.21 2.31 -16.79
CA VAL A 46 0.32 1.15 -16.05
C VAL A 46 0.68 1.51 -14.62
N PHE A 47 1.42 2.63 -14.43
CA PHE A 47 1.87 3.11 -13.12
C PHE A 47 1.53 4.58 -12.94
N ALA A 48 1.49 5.03 -11.69
CA ALA A 48 1.50 6.46 -11.40
C ALA A 48 2.81 7.09 -11.92
N ARG A 49 2.69 8.20 -12.67
CA ARG A 49 3.79 8.92 -13.30
C ARG A 49 4.78 9.49 -12.29
N GLN A 50 4.24 10.03 -11.20
CA GLN A 50 5.01 10.59 -10.09
C GLN A 50 4.36 10.21 -8.77
N ASP A 51 5.19 9.91 -7.78
CA ASP A 51 4.75 9.60 -6.43
C ASP A 51 5.74 10.20 -5.44
N PHE A 52 5.24 10.97 -4.50
CA PHE A 52 5.99 11.48 -3.35
C PHE A 52 5.30 11.00 -2.09
N ARG A 53 6.08 10.54 -1.12
CA ARG A 53 5.56 10.08 0.16
C ARG A 53 6.44 10.55 1.31
N GLN A 54 5.80 11.03 2.36
CA GLN A 54 6.42 11.35 3.64
C GLN A 54 5.64 10.71 4.77
N ASP A 55 6.30 9.81 5.51
CA ASP A 55 5.73 9.18 6.71
C ASP A 55 6.51 9.63 7.96
N ILE A 56 5.82 9.79 9.06
CA ILE A 56 6.34 10.09 10.40
C ILE A 56 5.82 9.02 11.34
N ASN A 57 6.73 8.35 12.03
CA ASN A 57 6.43 7.32 13.01
C ASN A 57 6.88 7.77 14.39
N LEU A 58 5.96 7.73 15.37
CA LEU A 58 6.12 8.23 16.71
C LEU A 58 5.89 7.11 17.73
N ALA A 59 6.94 6.65 18.40
CA ALA A 59 6.90 5.66 19.49
C ALA A 59 6.82 6.36 20.85
N LEU A 60 5.72 7.07 21.11
CA LEU A 60 5.55 7.90 22.31
C LEU A 60 5.13 7.09 23.56
N LEU A 61 4.52 5.92 23.36
CA LEU A 61 4.05 5.05 24.43
C LEU A 61 4.66 3.65 24.27
N PRO A 62 4.87 2.91 25.38
CA PRO A 62 5.33 1.52 25.29
C PRO A 62 4.43 0.67 24.41
N LYS A 63 5.01 -0.13 23.53
CA LYS A 63 4.29 -1.06 22.64
C LYS A 63 3.28 -0.38 21.70
N THR A 64 3.37 0.94 21.50
CA THR A 64 2.46 1.71 20.65
C THR A 64 3.26 2.57 19.69
N LEU A 65 2.89 2.49 18.41
CA LEU A 65 3.46 3.31 17.35
C LEU A 65 2.34 4.11 16.69
N PHE A 66 2.45 5.43 16.73
CA PHE A 66 1.58 6.32 15.96
C PHE A 66 2.27 6.61 14.62
N THR A 67 1.49 6.63 13.56
CA THR A 67 1.97 6.92 12.22
C THR A 67 1.10 8.01 11.62
N THR A 68 1.72 9.02 11.01
CA THR A 68 1.03 10.00 10.17
C THR A 68 1.87 10.25 8.92
N GLY A 69 1.24 10.75 7.87
CA GLY A 69 1.99 11.06 6.67
C GLY A 69 1.12 11.65 5.57
N TYR A 70 1.84 12.02 4.53
CA TYR A 70 1.31 12.63 3.32
C TYR A 70 1.87 11.91 2.10
N ARG A 71 1.04 11.77 1.07
CA ARG A 71 1.41 11.26 -0.24
C ARG A 71 0.80 12.14 -1.31
N TYR A 72 1.61 12.52 -2.30
CA TYR A 72 1.18 13.10 -3.56
C TYR A 72 1.41 12.10 -4.67
N THR A 73 0.41 11.92 -5.53
CA THR A 73 0.49 10.99 -6.65
C THR A 73 -0.07 11.68 -7.90
N LYS A 74 0.71 11.69 -8.97
CA LYS A 74 0.25 12.13 -10.29
C LYS A 74 0.15 10.92 -11.21
N TYR A 75 -1.05 10.72 -11.76
CA TYR A 75 -1.35 9.62 -12.66
C TYR A 75 -1.20 10.02 -14.13
N TYR A 76 -1.43 9.06 -15.00
CA TYR A 76 -1.71 9.26 -16.41
C TYR A 76 -2.92 10.21 -16.56
N ASP A 77 -2.98 11.01 -17.62
CA ASP A 77 -3.98 12.06 -17.83
C ASP A 77 -3.97 13.20 -16.82
N ASP A 78 -2.81 13.44 -16.19
CA ASP A 78 -2.59 14.54 -15.25
C ASP A 78 -3.53 14.57 -14.03
N VAL A 79 -4.21 13.46 -13.72
CA VAL A 79 -4.97 13.32 -12.48
C VAL A 79 -4.02 13.35 -11.29
N GLU A 80 -4.29 14.25 -10.34
CA GLU A 80 -3.49 14.44 -9.14
C GLU A 80 -4.29 14.00 -7.91
N VAL A 81 -3.62 13.32 -6.99
CA VAL A 81 -4.20 12.84 -5.74
C VAL A 81 -3.30 13.20 -4.58
N ASP A 82 -3.85 13.95 -3.65
CA ASP A 82 -3.29 14.20 -2.35
C ASP A 82 -3.89 13.25 -1.31
N ALA A 83 -3.05 12.64 -0.48
CA ALA A 83 -3.51 11.73 0.55
C ALA A 83 -2.83 12.01 1.88
N TRP A 84 -3.63 12.15 2.93
CA TRP A 84 -3.19 12.28 4.32
C TRP A 84 -3.63 11.07 5.11
N HIS A 85 -2.72 10.49 5.86
CA HIS A 85 -3.07 9.36 6.70
C HIS A 85 -2.65 9.54 8.15
N GLY A 86 -3.41 8.91 9.03
CA GLY A 86 -3.10 8.73 10.43
C GLY A 86 -3.39 7.32 10.86
N GLY A 87 -2.60 6.78 11.79
CA GLY A 87 -2.77 5.42 12.24
C GLY A 87 -2.09 5.12 13.57
N VAL A 88 -2.43 3.97 14.12
CA VAL A 88 -1.84 3.44 15.35
C VAL A 88 -1.57 1.96 15.20
N SER A 89 -0.44 1.50 15.74
CA SER A 89 -0.08 0.10 15.82
C SER A 89 0.22 -0.29 17.27
N LEU A 90 -0.34 -1.42 17.69
CA LEU A 90 -0.18 -2.00 19.02
C LEU A 90 0.62 -3.30 18.90
N TYR A 91 1.67 -3.43 19.71
CA TYR A 91 2.57 -4.58 19.75
C TYR A 91 2.29 -5.42 20.99
N THR A 92 1.65 -6.57 20.82
CA THR A 92 1.26 -7.47 21.92
C THR A 92 1.93 -8.83 21.72
N GLY A 93 3.16 -8.97 22.23
CA GLY A 93 3.97 -10.16 21.99
C GLY A 93 4.23 -10.39 20.51
N PRO A 94 3.88 -11.55 19.93
CA PRO A 94 4.06 -11.83 18.52
C PRO A 94 3.04 -11.13 17.60
N VAL A 95 1.98 -10.54 18.18
CA VAL A 95 0.87 -9.93 17.44
C VAL A 95 1.08 -8.42 17.32
N ILE A 96 0.90 -7.91 16.10
CA ILE A 96 0.84 -6.47 15.81
C ILE A 96 -0.54 -6.19 15.22
N THR A 97 -1.32 -5.36 15.90
CA THR A 97 -2.60 -4.88 15.40
C THR A 97 -2.45 -3.42 15.00
N SER A 98 -2.89 -3.07 13.80
CA SER A 98 -2.79 -1.70 13.31
C SER A 98 -4.12 -1.23 12.73
N TYR A 99 -4.39 0.04 12.94
CA TYR A 99 -5.47 0.77 12.28
C TYR A 99 -4.89 1.95 11.54
N ARG A 100 -5.41 2.24 10.32
CA ARG A 100 -5.06 3.42 9.52
C ARG A 100 -6.32 4.00 8.91
N TYR A 101 -6.46 5.31 9.02
CA TYR A 101 -7.38 6.14 8.27
C TYR A 101 -6.58 6.91 7.22
N THR A 102 -7.11 7.00 6.00
CA THR A 102 -6.53 7.82 4.94
C THR A 102 -7.65 8.66 4.31
N HIS A 103 -7.42 9.94 4.18
CA HIS A 103 -8.23 10.86 3.39
C HIS A 103 -7.51 11.15 2.08
N TYR A 104 -8.25 11.11 0.98
CA TYR A 104 -7.77 11.41 -0.36
C TYR A 104 -8.52 12.61 -0.90
N ASP A 105 -7.82 13.48 -1.60
CA ASP A 105 -8.38 14.56 -2.41
C ASP A 105 -7.85 14.42 -3.84
N SER A 106 -8.75 14.24 -4.78
CA SER A 106 -8.43 13.99 -6.18
C SER A 106 -8.92 15.12 -7.05
N SER A 107 -8.10 15.54 -8.00
CA SER A 107 -8.42 16.63 -8.93
C SER A 107 -9.63 16.32 -9.82
N ASP A 108 -9.95 15.06 -10.06
CA ASP A 108 -11.06 14.60 -10.90
C ASP A 108 -12.27 14.09 -10.11
N ALA A 109 -12.04 13.50 -8.93
CA ALA A 109 -13.06 12.77 -8.17
C ALA A 109 -13.44 13.43 -6.83
N GLY A 110 -12.69 14.46 -6.40
CA GLY A 110 -12.90 15.11 -5.11
C GLY A 110 -12.48 14.23 -3.93
N GLY A 111 -13.08 14.47 -2.76
CA GLY A 111 -12.70 13.84 -1.50
C GLY A 111 -13.19 12.40 -1.36
N SER A 112 -12.30 11.54 -0.87
CA SER A 112 -12.61 10.15 -0.53
C SER A 112 -11.84 9.69 0.72
N TYR A 113 -12.17 8.53 1.25
CA TYR A 113 -11.45 8.02 2.43
C TYR A 113 -11.33 6.50 2.42
N SER A 114 -10.35 5.99 3.18
CA SER A 114 -10.26 4.58 3.50
C SER A 114 -9.93 4.33 4.97
N ASN A 115 -10.46 3.24 5.48
CA ASN A 115 -10.13 2.68 6.79
C ASN A 115 -9.51 1.30 6.57
N MET A 116 -8.40 1.03 7.23
CA MET A 116 -7.71 -0.24 7.15
C MET A 116 -7.37 -0.75 8.55
N ILE A 117 -7.71 -2.00 8.81
CA ILE A 117 -7.26 -2.73 9.98
C ILE A 117 -6.32 -3.83 9.49
N SER A 118 -5.20 -4.02 10.15
CA SER A 118 -4.35 -5.17 9.90
C SER A 118 -3.97 -5.89 11.20
N VAL A 119 -3.85 -7.20 11.11
CA VAL A 119 -3.35 -8.06 12.19
C VAL A 119 -2.20 -8.88 11.63
N ARG A 120 -1.02 -8.72 12.21
CA ARG A 120 0.18 -9.46 11.86
C ARG A 120 0.56 -10.37 13.02
N LEU A 121 0.74 -11.64 12.72
CA LEU A 121 1.27 -12.64 13.62
C LEU A 121 2.70 -12.99 13.18
N ASN A 122 3.69 -12.63 13.99
CA ASN A 122 5.08 -12.98 13.76
C ASN A 122 5.33 -14.43 14.21
N ASP A 123 6.16 -15.15 13.47
CA ASP A 123 6.57 -16.50 13.86
C ASP A 123 7.38 -16.47 15.17
N PRO A 124 7.26 -17.47 16.02
CA PRO A 124 8.02 -17.54 17.28
C PRO A 124 9.54 -17.59 17.06
N ARG A 125 9.97 -18.09 15.91
CA ARG A 125 11.39 -18.18 15.50
C ARG A 125 11.52 -17.69 14.06
N GLY A 126 12.54 -16.85 13.82
CA GLY A 126 12.84 -16.33 12.49
C GLY A 126 12.12 -15.03 12.14
N THR A 127 12.13 -14.68 10.86
CA THR A 127 11.60 -13.42 10.31
C THR A 127 10.29 -13.60 9.55
N GLY A 128 9.67 -14.80 9.63
CA GLY A 128 8.40 -15.09 8.99
C GLY A 128 7.23 -14.45 9.72
N TYR A 129 6.16 -14.23 8.98
CA TYR A 129 4.90 -13.75 9.56
C TYR A 129 3.70 -14.05 8.65
N THR A 130 2.52 -14.04 9.27
CA THR A 130 1.24 -14.01 8.56
C THR A 130 0.54 -12.69 8.87
N GLN A 131 0.00 -12.02 7.87
CA GLN A 131 -0.69 -10.75 8.04
C GLN A 131 -2.01 -10.74 7.30
N LEU A 132 -3.06 -10.32 7.99
CA LEU A 132 -4.40 -10.09 7.45
C LEU A 132 -4.63 -8.59 7.35
N TRP A 133 -5.22 -8.14 6.25
CA TRP A 133 -5.73 -6.78 6.07
C TRP A 133 -7.22 -6.84 5.78
N LEU A 134 -7.96 -5.94 6.41
CA LEU A 134 -9.34 -5.65 6.15
C LEU A 134 -9.45 -4.16 5.86
N SER A 135 -10.10 -3.79 4.77
CA SER A 135 -10.31 -2.39 4.50
C SER A 135 -11.68 -2.08 3.94
N ARG A 136 -12.07 -0.83 4.12
CA ARG A 136 -13.27 -0.23 3.57
C ARG A 136 -13.02 1.24 3.29
N GLY A 137 -13.48 1.70 2.14
CA GLY A 137 -13.37 3.10 1.74
C GLY A 137 -14.46 3.52 0.77
N THR A 138 -14.50 4.81 0.49
CA THR A 138 -15.30 5.42 -0.58
C THR A 138 -14.38 6.15 -1.52
N GLY A 139 -14.71 6.18 -2.81
CA GLY A 139 -13.98 6.92 -3.83
C GLY A 139 -12.82 6.16 -4.45
N ALA A 140 -12.01 6.91 -5.19
CA ALA A 140 -11.20 6.43 -6.27
C ALA A 140 -9.91 5.71 -5.86
N TYR A 141 -9.26 6.08 -4.78
CA TYR A 141 -7.84 5.75 -4.58
C TYR A 141 -7.59 5.15 -3.21
N THR A 142 -7.96 3.89 -3.02
CA THR A 142 -7.85 3.29 -1.69
C THR A 142 -6.57 2.49 -1.43
N TYR A 143 -5.75 2.18 -2.47
CA TYR A 143 -4.54 1.35 -2.31
C TYR A 143 -3.36 1.74 -3.18
N ASP A 144 -2.16 1.58 -2.62
CA ASP A 144 -0.88 1.78 -3.28
C ASP A 144 -0.62 0.83 -4.47
N TRP A 145 -1.43 -0.19 -4.65
CA TRP A 145 -1.24 -1.30 -5.58
C TRP A 145 -2.41 -1.54 -6.54
N THR A 146 -3.52 -0.79 -6.40
CA THR A 146 -4.59 -0.74 -7.40
C THR A 146 -4.58 0.62 -8.07
N PRO A 147 -4.08 0.72 -9.30
CA PRO A 147 -3.96 2.01 -10.00
C PRO A 147 -5.27 2.50 -10.62
N GLU A 148 -6.40 1.93 -10.26
CA GLU A 148 -7.68 2.29 -10.90
C GLU A 148 -8.48 3.27 -10.07
N THR A 149 -8.76 4.43 -10.67
CA THR A 149 -9.71 5.42 -10.19
C THR A 149 -11.13 4.86 -10.33
N ARG A 150 -11.84 4.71 -9.21
CA ARG A 150 -13.23 4.27 -9.27
C ARG A 150 -14.07 4.99 -8.24
N TYR A 151 -15.18 5.52 -8.71
CA TYR A 151 -16.20 6.10 -7.85
C TYR A 151 -17.01 4.97 -7.20
N GLY A 152 -17.39 5.14 -5.94
CA GLY A 152 -18.21 4.18 -5.22
C GLY A 152 -17.59 3.72 -3.91
N SER A 153 -18.07 2.62 -3.37
CA SER A 153 -17.52 2.01 -2.18
C SER A 153 -16.69 0.79 -2.51
N MET A 154 -15.65 0.58 -1.70
CA MET A 154 -14.78 -0.57 -1.84
C MET A 154 -14.57 -1.25 -0.50
N LYS A 155 -14.62 -2.57 -0.50
CA LYS A 155 -14.23 -3.41 0.64
C LYS A 155 -13.17 -4.39 0.17
N SER A 156 -12.21 -4.72 1.02
CA SER A 156 -11.26 -5.78 0.70
C SER A 156 -10.83 -6.58 1.91
N ILE A 157 -10.43 -7.81 1.64
CA ILE A 157 -9.72 -8.69 2.55
C ILE A 157 -8.46 -9.20 1.85
N SER A 158 -7.33 -9.21 2.52
CA SER A 158 -6.09 -9.75 1.98
C SER A 158 -5.31 -10.47 3.06
N LEU A 159 -4.77 -11.64 2.72
CA LEU A 159 -3.92 -12.45 3.57
C LEU A 159 -2.56 -12.63 2.90
N GLN A 160 -1.50 -12.35 3.65
CA GLN A 160 -0.13 -12.57 3.20
C GLN A 160 0.60 -13.51 4.17
N ARG A 161 1.39 -14.41 3.61
CA ARG A 161 2.40 -15.17 4.33
C ARG A 161 3.78 -14.81 3.81
N ILE A 162 4.69 -14.44 4.72
CA ILE A 162 6.13 -14.37 4.44
C ILE A 162 6.79 -15.57 5.10
N GLN A 163 7.32 -16.44 4.27
CA GLN A 163 8.01 -17.65 4.69
C GLN A 163 9.51 -17.52 4.41
N PRO A 164 10.37 -17.47 5.45
CA PRO A 164 11.80 -17.61 5.25
C PRO A 164 12.11 -19.00 4.68
N LEU A 165 12.81 -19.06 3.56
CA LEU A 165 13.31 -20.30 2.96
C LEU A 165 14.75 -20.55 3.39
N THR A 166 15.55 -19.46 3.47
CA THR A 166 16.90 -19.44 4.03
C THR A 166 17.09 -18.17 4.86
N GLU A 167 18.25 -17.95 5.43
CA GLU A 167 18.57 -16.68 6.13
C GLU A 167 18.48 -15.47 5.20
N GLN A 168 18.76 -15.67 3.91
CA GLN A 168 18.81 -14.62 2.90
C GLN A 168 17.57 -14.58 2.00
N LEU A 169 16.83 -15.70 1.86
CA LEU A 169 15.73 -15.80 0.90
C LEU A 169 14.39 -15.97 1.60
N ASN A 170 13.46 -15.08 1.28
CA ASN A 170 12.06 -15.16 1.72
C ASN A 170 11.12 -15.37 0.54
N LEU A 171 10.12 -16.24 0.70
CA LEU A 171 8.97 -16.37 -0.18
C LEU A 171 7.78 -15.61 0.44
N GLY A 172 7.20 -14.71 -0.33
CA GLY A 172 5.94 -14.05 0.02
C GLY A 172 4.82 -14.56 -0.86
N LEU A 173 3.71 -14.95 -0.23
CA LEU A 173 2.46 -15.34 -0.88
C LEU A 173 1.34 -14.44 -0.39
N THR A 174 0.57 -13.90 -1.32
CA THR A 174 -0.57 -13.03 -1.00
C THR A 174 -1.80 -13.50 -1.76
N ALA A 175 -2.92 -13.60 -1.04
CA ALA A 175 -4.25 -13.81 -1.62
C ALA A 175 -5.19 -12.73 -1.11
N GLY A 176 -6.01 -12.15 -1.98
CA GLY A 176 -6.94 -11.10 -1.61
C GLY A 176 -8.21 -11.12 -2.44
N LYS A 177 -9.27 -10.59 -1.87
CA LYS A 177 -10.54 -10.36 -2.54
C LYS A 177 -10.99 -8.92 -2.33
N VAL A 178 -11.45 -8.30 -3.38
CA VAL A 178 -11.95 -6.93 -3.40
C VAL A 178 -13.37 -6.95 -3.93
N TRP A 179 -14.24 -6.16 -3.31
CA TRP A 179 -15.60 -5.91 -3.76
C TRP A 179 -15.73 -4.42 -4.02
N TYR A 180 -16.20 -4.09 -5.20
CA TYR A 180 -16.47 -2.73 -5.64
C TYR A 180 -17.97 -2.58 -5.84
N ASP A 181 -18.51 -1.51 -5.30
CA ASP A 181 -19.87 -1.05 -5.45
C ASP A 181 -19.78 0.32 -6.15
N THR A 182 -20.06 0.35 -7.42
CA THR A 182 -19.99 1.56 -8.25
C THR A 182 -21.41 2.02 -8.61
N PRO A 183 -21.60 3.28 -9.03
CA PRO A 183 -22.92 3.77 -9.41
C PRO A 183 -23.59 3.01 -10.57
N THR A 184 -22.83 2.28 -11.37
CA THR A 184 -23.31 1.60 -12.56
C THR A 184 -23.30 0.09 -12.46
N ASP A 185 -22.43 -0.50 -11.62
CA ASP A 185 -22.32 -1.96 -11.52
C ASP A 185 -21.53 -2.37 -10.28
N ASP A 186 -21.84 -3.56 -9.76
CA ASP A 186 -21.10 -4.22 -8.68
C ASP A 186 -20.19 -5.29 -9.26
N TYR A 187 -18.93 -5.26 -8.92
CA TYR A 187 -18.02 -6.32 -9.35
C TYR A 187 -17.02 -6.68 -8.25
N ASN A 188 -16.43 -7.84 -8.38
CA ASN A 188 -15.40 -8.30 -7.44
C ASN A 188 -14.17 -8.82 -8.19
N GLY A 189 -13.01 -8.69 -7.51
CA GLY A 189 -11.74 -9.17 -8.03
C GLY A 189 -11.06 -10.12 -7.04
N LEU A 190 -10.43 -11.16 -7.57
CA LEU A 190 -9.50 -12.01 -6.83
C LEU A 190 -8.08 -11.62 -7.20
N GLN A 191 -7.23 -11.50 -6.19
CA GLN A 191 -5.82 -11.21 -6.37
C GLN A 191 -4.97 -12.33 -5.77
N LEU A 192 -4.02 -12.81 -6.55
CA LEU A 192 -3.00 -13.76 -6.11
C LEU A 192 -1.64 -13.20 -6.51
N ALA A 193 -0.69 -13.20 -5.57
CA ALA A 193 0.67 -12.77 -5.84
C ALA A 193 1.68 -13.66 -5.12
N ALA A 194 2.82 -13.90 -5.77
CA ALA A 194 3.98 -14.52 -5.19
C ALA A 194 5.20 -13.66 -5.46
N HIS A 195 6.09 -13.52 -4.48
CA HIS A 195 7.34 -12.79 -4.64
C HIS A 195 8.47 -13.45 -3.86
N LEU A 196 9.67 -13.30 -4.38
CA LEU A 196 10.89 -13.72 -3.72
C LEU A 196 11.69 -12.48 -3.32
N THR A 197 12.17 -12.46 -2.09
CA THR A 197 13.01 -11.37 -1.58
C THR A 197 14.35 -11.92 -1.14
N TRP A 198 15.42 -11.43 -1.76
CA TRP A 198 16.79 -11.75 -1.39
C TRP A 198 17.37 -10.62 -0.53
N LYS A 199 17.99 -10.98 0.60
CA LYS A 199 18.71 -10.05 1.48
C LYS A 199 20.20 -10.20 1.24
N PHE A 200 20.86 -9.10 1.00
CA PHE A 200 22.31 -8.99 0.84
C PHE A 200 23.00 -8.72 2.17
#